data_ad05ba91b307de88dc1e34ee8bde09f7
#
_entry.id   ad05ba91b307de88dc1e34ee8bde09f7
#
_cell.length_a   1.000
_cell.length_b   1.000
_cell.length_c   1.000
_cell.angle_alpha   90.00
_cell.angle_beta   90.00
_cell.angle_gamma   90.00
#
_symmetry.space_group_name_H-M   'P 1'
#
loop_
_entity.id
_entity.type
_entity.pdbx_description
1 polymer ?
#
loop_
_entity_poly.entity_id
_entity_poly.type
_entity_poly.pdbx_seq_one_letter_code
_entity_poly.pdbx_strand_id
1 'polypeptide(L)'
;MARLKEMDLRIEGMHCASCVLSLDKTFMREEGVESVEADLATNKLKLVVNPKKISFEKIQTLVRNLGFQIHTDEIKLKVHGMHCASCVMNVENFLMRLDGIFDVKADLASASAEIYYDKNKVNLDEMKAVIESLGFEVLGIDGKLDINEDEMYQKDVKDKLNRIIVGFVFSAILMILMYVHWHPFGLSMGIISLIISIAPFIYVSLPILKAGWNGLIHKNLNMDVMYSMGIFVAYVSSILGTFNIVLDHTFMFYETAIMLPSFLLVGRYLEARAKKSTSDSIRELIGLQPTNATKITLENGEIVKEEVIPIAKIQIGDIVLVRPGDKIPVDGIVVGGQSYVDESMINGEPLPKTKKIDSEVFAGTINQDGVLQIESVKIGQETVLSNIIRLVEKAQSSRPPVQKIANTAVSYFIPVILTIAIVVFCIWYFIVGSTLLFALTTLISILVVACPCALGLDT
;
A
#
# COMPACT_ATOMS: atom_id res chain seq x y z
N MET A 1 -12.46 -24.98 4.06
CA MET A 1 -13.70 -24.38 4.57
C MET A 1 -13.50 -22.88 4.70
N ALA A 2 -14.41 -22.05 4.18
CA ALA A 2 -14.31 -20.59 4.39
C ALA A 2 -14.52 -20.31 5.90
N ARG A 3 -13.61 -19.54 6.48
CA ARG A 3 -13.71 -19.17 7.91
C ARG A 3 -14.84 -18.15 8.04
N LEU A 4 -15.91 -18.51 8.75
CA LEU A 4 -16.99 -17.59 9.08
C LEU A 4 -16.45 -16.47 9.97
N LYS A 5 -16.98 -15.27 9.80
CA LYS A 5 -16.63 -14.10 10.58
C LYS A 5 -17.83 -13.64 11.38
N GLU A 6 -17.64 -13.49 12.68
CA GLU A 6 -18.59 -12.87 13.57
C GLU A 6 -18.36 -11.37 13.64
N MET A 7 -19.41 -10.57 13.49
CA MET A 7 -19.39 -9.12 13.52
C MET A 7 -20.46 -8.60 14.47
N ASP A 8 -20.07 -7.77 15.42
CA ASP A 8 -20.96 -7.03 16.30
C ASP A 8 -21.03 -5.58 15.81
N LEU A 9 -22.06 -5.22 15.08
CA LEU A 9 -22.24 -3.89 14.50
C LEU A 9 -23.17 -3.05 15.36
N ARG A 10 -22.78 -1.84 15.68
CA ARG A 10 -23.64 -0.88 16.35
C ARG A 10 -24.51 -0.18 15.32
N ILE A 11 -25.83 -0.27 15.46
CA ILE A 11 -26.81 0.28 14.52
C ILE A 11 -27.48 1.50 15.14
N GLU A 12 -27.44 2.60 14.43
CA GLU A 12 -28.19 3.81 14.80
C GLU A 12 -29.52 3.85 14.05
N GLY A 13 -30.57 4.33 14.76
CA GLY A 13 -31.93 4.48 14.20
C GLY A 13 -32.87 3.33 14.54
N MET A 14 -32.50 2.33 15.31
CA MET A 14 -33.43 1.31 15.82
C MET A 14 -34.25 1.88 16.97
N HIS A 15 -35.57 1.89 16.82
CA HIS A 15 -36.46 2.46 17.83
C HIS A 15 -37.63 1.53 18.26
N CYS A 16 -37.80 0.39 17.59
CA CYS A 16 -38.94 -0.50 17.80
C CYS A 16 -38.64 -1.96 17.37
N ALA A 17 -39.45 -2.88 17.82
CA ALA A 17 -39.33 -4.30 17.49
C ALA A 17 -39.49 -4.58 15.98
N SER A 18 -40.23 -3.75 15.23
CA SER A 18 -40.33 -3.90 13.79
C SER A 18 -39.00 -3.58 13.07
N CYS A 19 -38.16 -2.70 13.63
CA CYS A 19 -36.80 -2.44 13.11
C CYS A 19 -35.95 -3.70 13.22
N VAL A 20 -35.97 -4.38 14.37
CA VAL A 20 -35.28 -5.65 14.58
C VAL A 20 -35.72 -6.69 13.56
N LEU A 21 -37.03 -6.91 13.43
CA LEU A 21 -37.59 -7.87 12.47
C LEU A 21 -37.21 -7.55 11.01
N SER A 22 -37.08 -6.26 10.63
CA SER A 22 -36.71 -5.86 9.30
C SER A 22 -35.25 -6.18 9.01
N LEU A 23 -34.36 -5.94 9.97
CA LEU A 23 -32.94 -6.31 9.89
C LEU A 23 -32.80 -7.84 9.78
N ASP A 24 -33.38 -8.59 10.71
CA ASP A 24 -33.30 -10.05 10.73
C ASP A 24 -33.80 -10.66 9.41
N LYS A 25 -34.98 -10.26 8.94
CA LYS A 25 -35.56 -10.77 7.67
C LYS A 25 -34.72 -10.42 6.45
N THR A 26 -34.11 -9.24 6.41
CA THR A 26 -33.31 -8.81 5.27
C THR A 26 -32.01 -9.58 5.20
N PHE A 27 -31.31 -9.68 6.33
CA PHE A 27 -30.01 -10.37 6.35
C PHE A 27 -30.14 -11.90 6.23
N MET A 28 -31.17 -12.52 6.78
CA MET A 28 -31.41 -13.97 6.62
C MET A 28 -31.67 -14.39 5.17
N ARG A 29 -32.04 -13.48 4.29
CA ARG A 29 -32.25 -13.74 2.85
C ARG A 29 -31.00 -13.58 2.00
N GLU A 30 -29.96 -12.99 2.57
CA GLU A 30 -28.73 -12.68 1.84
C GLU A 30 -27.78 -13.87 1.77
N GLU A 31 -27.29 -14.16 0.59
CA GLU A 31 -26.31 -15.22 0.40
C GLU A 31 -24.99 -14.88 1.10
N GLY A 32 -24.54 -15.74 2.00
CA GLY A 32 -23.30 -15.55 2.77
C GLY A 32 -23.54 -15.11 4.21
N VAL A 33 -24.79 -14.92 4.65
CA VAL A 33 -25.16 -14.73 6.06
C VAL A 33 -25.60 -16.08 6.62
N GLU A 34 -24.92 -16.53 7.69
CA GLU A 34 -25.22 -17.80 8.38
C GLU A 34 -26.19 -17.56 9.55
N SER A 35 -26.00 -16.47 10.28
CA SER A 35 -26.92 -16.07 11.34
C SER A 35 -26.94 -14.55 11.49
N VAL A 36 -28.09 -14.06 11.95
CA VAL A 36 -28.32 -12.65 12.28
C VAL A 36 -29.13 -12.59 13.56
N GLU A 37 -28.76 -11.67 14.43
CA GLU A 37 -29.46 -11.36 15.67
C GLU A 37 -29.38 -9.84 15.91
N ALA A 38 -30.51 -9.14 15.78
CA ALA A 38 -30.61 -7.72 16.08
C ALA A 38 -31.18 -7.55 17.49
N ASP A 39 -30.51 -6.75 18.31
CA ASP A 39 -30.90 -6.45 19.68
C ASP A 39 -31.21 -4.96 19.86
N LEU A 40 -32.46 -4.65 20.15
CA LEU A 40 -32.94 -3.29 20.37
C LEU A 40 -32.41 -2.67 21.68
N ALA A 41 -32.19 -3.46 22.71
CA ALA A 41 -31.76 -2.95 24.00
C ALA A 41 -30.32 -2.45 23.99
N THR A 42 -29.49 -3.12 23.21
CA THR A 42 -28.05 -2.76 23.05
C THR A 42 -27.74 -1.98 21.76
N ASN A 43 -28.73 -1.82 20.87
CA ASN A 43 -28.55 -1.26 19.51
C ASN A 43 -27.49 -1.97 18.73
N LYS A 44 -27.39 -3.29 18.84
CA LYS A 44 -26.40 -4.11 18.15
C LYS A 44 -27.04 -5.06 17.15
N LEU A 45 -26.34 -5.29 16.06
CA LEU A 45 -26.61 -6.31 15.06
C LEU A 45 -25.45 -7.30 15.05
N LYS A 46 -25.68 -8.51 15.53
CA LYS A 46 -24.71 -9.60 15.45
C LYS A 46 -24.91 -10.34 14.14
N LEU A 47 -23.86 -10.48 13.36
CA LEU A 47 -23.86 -11.19 12.10
C LEU A 47 -22.76 -12.24 12.11
N VAL A 48 -23.09 -13.45 11.66
CA VAL A 48 -22.09 -14.46 11.29
C VAL A 48 -22.13 -14.59 9.77
N VAL A 49 -21.06 -14.18 9.12
CA VAL A 49 -21.00 -14.06 7.66
C VAL A 49 -19.81 -14.79 7.05
N ASN A 50 -19.99 -15.18 5.80
CA ASN A 50 -18.89 -15.64 4.96
C ASN A 50 -18.34 -14.45 4.18
N PRO A 51 -17.14 -13.91 4.53
CA PRO A 51 -16.59 -12.71 3.90
C PRO A 51 -16.25 -12.85 2.40
N LYS A 52 -16.23 -14.10 1.89
CA LYS A 52 -16.07 -14.36 0.44
C LYS A 52 -17.35 -14.17 -0.35
N LYS A 53 -18.53 -14.28 0.30
CA LYS A 53 -19.85 -14.19 -0.35
C LYS A 53 -20.51 -12.82 -0.15
N ILE A 54 -20.31 -12.19 1.00
CA ILE A 54 -20.88 -10.89 1.30
C ILE A 54 -19.78 -9.95 1.78
N SER A 55 -19.67 -8.77 1.14
CA SER A 55 -18.73 -7.72 1.53
C SER A 55 -19.32 -6.82 2.61
N PHE A 56 -18.45 -6.18 3.41
CA PHE A 56 -18.88 -5.21 4.42
C PHE A 56 -19.63 -4.02 3.79
N GLU A 57 -19.20 -3.56 2.62
CA GLU A 57 -19.87 -2.50 1.85
C GLU A 57 -21.33 -2.88 1.48
N LYS A 58 -21.58 -4.17 1.13
CA LYS A 58 -22.94 -4.66 0.89
C LYS A 58 -23.76 -4.66 2.17
N ILE A 59 -23.16 -5.04 3.31
CA ILE A 59 -23.81 -4.98 4.63
C ILE A 59 -24.20 -3.54 4.97
N GLN A 60 -23.29 -2.57 4.79
CA GLN A 60 -23.57 -1.15 4.99
C GLN A 60 -24.72 -0.66 4.10
N THR A 61 -24.71 -1.06 2.83
CA THR A 61 -25.75 -0.69 1.87
C THR A 61 -27.12 -1.24 2.27
N LEU A 62 -27.20 -2.49 2.72
CA LEU A 62 -28.45 -3.11 3.19
C LEU A 62 -29.01 -2.39 4.41
N VAL A 63 -28.15 -2.09 5.39
CA VAL A 63 -28.54 -1.34 6.59
C VAL A 63 -29.06 0.05 6.22
N ARG A 64 -28.35 0.76 5.31
CA ARG A 64 -28.76 2.09 4.83
C ARG A 64 -30.08 2.06 4.08
N ASN A 65 -30.31 1.06 3.23
CA ASN A 65 -31.57 0.90 2.49
C ASN A 65 -32.77 0.66 3.41
N LEU A 66 -32.56 0.14 4.61
CA LEU A 66 -33.59 -0.01 5.66
C LEU A 66 -33.77 1.28 6.48
N GLY A 67 -33.03 2.35 6.19
CA GLY A 67 -33.09 3.62 6.91
C GLY A 67 -32.25 3.69 8.19
N PHE A 68 -31.34 2.75 8.39
CA PHE A 68 -30.42 2.70 9.54
C PHE A 68 -29.00 3.08 9.15
N GLN A 69 -28.14 3.35 10.15
CA GLN A 69 -26.72 3.59 9.95
C GLN A 69 -25.88 2.66 10.84
N ILE A 70 -24.75 2.22 10.30
CA ILE A 70 -23.76 1.46 11.06
C ILE A 70 -22.75 2.47 11.62
N HIS A 71 -22.57 2.44 12.95
CA HIS A 71 -21.51 3.21 13.58
C HIS A 71 -20.21 2.41 13.59
N THR A 72 -19.26 2.83 12.75
CA THR A 72 -17.92 2.24 12.67
C THR A 72 -16.89 3.36 12.70
N ASP A 73 -15.79 3.11 13.38
CA ASP A 73 -14.61 3.98 13.27
C ASP A 73 -13.84 3.58 12.01
N GLU A 74 -13.29 4.57 11.31
CA GLU A 74 -12.47 4.40 10.12
C GLU A 74 -11.10 5.01 10.38
N ILE A 75 -10.06 4.28 9.99
CA ILE A 75 -8.70 4.77 10.04
C ILE A 75 -7.96 4.36 8.76
N LYS A 76 -7.20 5.28 8.20
CA LYS A 76 -6.34 5.03 7.06
C LYS A 76 -4.88 5.11 7.51
N LEU A 77 -4.19 3.98 7.48
CA LEU A 77 -2.79 3.87 7.86
C LEU A 77 -1.90 3.88 6.62
N LYS A 78 -0.81 4.62 6.66
CA LYS A 78 0.26 4.54 5.66
C LYS A 78 1.19 3.38 6.02
N VAL A 79 1.35 2.45 5.07
CA VAL A 79 2.10 1.20 5.27
C VAL A 79 3.24 1.13 4.28
N HIS A 80 4.46 1.28 4.77
CA HIS A 80 5.68 1.16 3.97
C HIS A 80 6.12 -0.30 3.83
N GLY A 81 6.72 -0.64 2.67
CA GLY A 81 7.26 -1.98 2.41
C GLY A 81 6.32 -2.92 1.64
N MET A 82 5.09 -2.51 1.32
CA MET A 82 4.23 -3.25 0.39
C MET A 82 4.74 -3.07 -1.03
N HIS A 83 5.15 -4.16 -1.70
CA HIS A 83 5.72 -4.11 -3.05
C HIS A 83 4.96 -4.95 -4.08
N CYS A 84 3.98 -5.74 -3.64
CA CYS A 84 3.25 -6.64 -4.53
C CYS A 84 1.83 -6.92 -4.00
N ALA A 85 0.99 -7.47 -4.87
CA ALA A 85 -0.39 -7.84 -4.52
C ALA A 85 -0.49 -8.83 -3.34
N SER A 86 0.48 -9.75 -3.21
CA SER A 86 0.50 -10.66 -2.06
C SER A 86 0.81 -9.94 -0.74
N CYS A 87 1.60 -8.84 -0.77
CA CYS A 87 1.84 -8.01 0.41
C CYS A 87 0.53 -7.37 0.89
N VAL A 88 -0.25 -6.81 -0.05
CA VAL A 88 -1.57 -6.24 0.21
C VAL A 88 -2.51 -7.27 0.82
N MET A 89 -2.62 -8.46 0.18
CA MET A 89 -3.46 -9.55 0.70
C MET A 89 -3.05 -10.00 2.10
N ASN A 90 -1.75 -9.95 2.42
CA ASN A 90 -1.27 -10.28 3.76
C ASN A 90 -1.76 -9.28 4.80
N VAL A 91 -1.55 -8.00 4.54
CA VAL A 91 -2.02 -6.93 5.44
C VAL A 91 -3.52 -7.08 5.68
N GLU A 92 -4.32 -7.24 4.62
CA GLU A 92 -5.77 -7.43 4.74
C GLU A 92 -6.12 -8.68 5.54
N ASN A 93 -5.57 -9.85 5.18
CA ASN A 93 -5.92 -11.12 5.81
C ASN A 93 -5.51 -11.20 7.28
N PHE A 94 -4.38 -10.59 7.65
CA PHE A 94 -3.91 -10.64 9.04
C PHE A 94 -4.65 -9.63 9.91
N LEU A 95 -4.89 -8.42 9.46
CA LEU A 95 -5.71 -7.44 10.17
C LEU A 95 -7.15 -7.94 10.33
N MET A 96 -7.72 -8.57 9.31
CA MET A 96 -9.06 -9.16 9.37
C MET A 96 -9.21 -10.28 10.43
N ARG A 97 -8.11 -10.79 11.00
CA ARG A 97 -8.14 -11.79 12.09
C ARG A 97 -8.30 -11.17 13.48
N LEU A 98 -8.03 -9.87 13.61
CA LEU A 98 -8.23 -9.17 14.87
C LEU A 98 -9.74 -9.05 15.16
N ASP A 99 -10.13 -9.30 16.41
CA ASP A 99 -11.50 -9.04 16.85
C ASP A 99 -11.74 -7.53 16.87
N GLY A 100 -12.90 -7.10 16.37
CA GLY A 100 -13.24 -5.69 16.25
C GLY A 100 -12.87 -5.03 14.93
N ILE A 101 -12.18 -5.71 14.00
CA ILE A 101 -12.01 -5.22 12.64
C ILE A 101 -13.12 -5.77 11.76
N PHE A 102 -13.82 -4.90 11.05
CA PHE A 102 -14.96 -5.24 10.18
C PHE A 102 -14.51 -5.45 8.73
N ASP A 103 -13.71 -4.53 8.20
CA ASP A 103 -13.16 -4.59 6.84
C ASP A 103 -11.78 -3.94 6.77
N VAL A 104 -10.97 -4.39 5.82
CA VAL A 104 -9.65 -3.83 5.53
C VAL A 104 -9.48 -3.74 4.02
N LYS A 105 -9.16 -2.56 3.53
CA LYS A 105 -8.84 -2.30 2.13
C LYS A 105 -7.42 -1.74 2.05
N ALA A 106 -6.46 -2.58 1.77
CA ALA A 106 -5.10 -2.13 1.54
C ALA A 106 -4.87 -1.84 0.05
N ASP A 107 -4.18 -0.77 -0.23
CA ASP A 107 -3.88 -0.32 -1.58
C ASP A 107 -2.38 -0.16 -1.77
N LEU A 108 -1.88 -0.73 -2.88
CA LEU A 108 -0.46 -0.74 -3.19
C LEU A 108 0.02 0.60 -3.77
N ALA A 109 -0.84 1.29 -4.53
CA ALA A 109 -0.47 2.53 -5.22
C ALA A 109 -0.36 3.69 -4.23
N SER A 110 -1.30 3.79 -3.30
CA SER A 110 -1.29 4.79 -2.22
C SER A 110 -0.46 4.36 -1.01
N ALA A 111 0.09 3.12 -1.01
CA ALA A 111 0.80 2.51 0.12
C ALA A 111 0.03 2.66 1.45
N SER A 112 -1.29 2.45 1.43
CA SER A 112 -2.16 2.65 2.58
C SER A 112 -3.08 1.47 2.83
N ALA A 113 -3.58 1.37 4.08
CA ALA A 113 -4.60 0.43 4.49
C ALA A 113 -5.74 1.20 5.17
N GLU A 114 -6.92 1.17 4.56
CA GLU A 114 -8.17 1.70 5.10
C GLU A 114 -8.84 0.61 5.93
N ILE A 115 -9.09 0.88 7.21
CA ILE A 115 -9.52 -0.10 8.19
C ILE A 115 -10.81 0.38 8.84
N TYR A 116 -11.88 -0.42 8.73
CA TYR A 116 -13.15 -0.21 9.41
C TYR A 116 -13.18 -1.06 10.67
N TYR A 117 -13.31 -0.44 11.84
CA TYR A 117 -13.13 -1.12 13.12
C TYR A 117 -14.00 -0.56 14.25
N ASP A 118 -14.01 -1.25 15.38
CA ASP A 118 -14.58 -0.80 16.65
C ASP A 118 -13.44 -0.39 17.59
N LYS A 119 -13.31 0.90 17.87
CA LYS A 119 -12.24 1.45 18.74
C LYS A 119 -12.30 0.93 20.19
N ASN A 120 -13.44 0.35 20.62
CA ASN A 120 -13.55 -0.24 21.94
C ASN A 120 -13.00 -1.67 22.02
N LYS A 121 -12.80 -2.33 20.85
CA LYS A 121 -12.32 -3.71 20.78
C LYS A 121 -10.86 -3.81 20.33
N VAL A 122 -10.41 -2.92 19.44
CA VAL A 122 -9.06 -2.93 18.89
C VAL A 122 -8.49 -1.52 18.86
N ASN A 123 -7.22 -1.38 19.26
CA ASN A 123 -6.54 -0.10 19.27
C ASN A 123 -5.51 0.00 18.13
N LEU A 124 -5.00 1.22 17.92
CA LEU A 124 -4.02 1.51 16.87
C LEU A 124 -2.71 0.72 17.03
N ASP A 125 -2.25 0.54 18.26
CA ASP A 125 -0.97 -0.13 18.54
C ASP A 125 -1.04 -1.63 18.22
N GLU A 126 -2.18 -2.27 18.43
CA GLU A 126 -2.42 -3.67 18.02
C GLU A 126 -2.42 -3.82 16.50
N MET A 127 -3.05 -2.88 15.77
CA MET A 127 -3.03 -2.88 14.31
C MET A 127 -1.60 -2.70 13.78
N LYS A 128 -0.84 -1.75 14.36
CA LYS A 128 0.56 -1.52 14.03
C LYS A 128 1.40 -2.77 14.28
N ALA A 129 1.28 -3.38 15.44
CA ALA A 129 2.03 -4.59 15.81
C ALA A 129 1.79 -5.74 14.82
N VAL A 130 0.56 -5.91 14.33
CA VAL A 130 0.26 -6.91 13.30
C VAL A 130 0.95 -6.58 11.99
N ILE A 131 0.88 -5.33 11.51
CA ILE A 131 1.52 -4.91 10.27
C ILE A 131 3.04 -5.07 10.36
N GLU A 132 3.64 -4.65 11.47
CA GLU A 132 5.08 -4.76 11.73
C GLU A 132 5.54 -6.22 11.85
N SER A 133 4.72 -7.10 12.42
CA SER A 133 5.02 -8.54 12.48
C SER A 133 5.12 -9.18 11.10
N LEU A 134 4.46 -8.62 10.09
CA LEU A 134 4.54 -9.05 8.70
C LEU A 134 5.79 -8.52 7.97
N GLY A 135 6.56 -7.65 8.63
CA GLY A 135 7.77 -7.04 8.07
C GLY A 135 7.52 -5.73 7.32
N PHE A 136 6.35 -5.12 7.51
CA PHE A 136 6.00 -3.81 6.98
C PHE A 136 6.15 -2.74 8.08
N GLU A 137 6.25 -1.48 7.69
CA GLU A 137 6.40 -0.35 8.61
C GLU A 137 5.17 0.57 8.51
N VAL A 138 4.60 0.97 9.66
CA VAL A 138 3.48 1.91 9.71
C VAL A 138 4.03 3.31 9.90
N LEU A 139 3.90 4.18 8.87
CA LEU A 139 4.43 5.55 8.88
C LEU A 139 3.55 6.52 9.65
N GLY A 140 2.27 6.21 9.85
CA GLY A 140 1.33 7.08 10.55
C GLY A 140 -0.09 6.96 10.03
N ILE A 141 -0.95 7.85 10.51
CA ILE A 141 -2.33 8.00 10.04
C ILE A 141 -2.32 8.94 8.83
N ASP A 142 -3.01 8.58 7.75
CA ASP A 142 -3.11 9.42 6.55
C ASP A 142 -3.66 10.82 6.91
N GLY A 143 -2.96 11.87 6.48
CA GLY A 143 -3.28 13.27 6.84
C GLY A 143 -2.66 13.80 8.15
N LYS A 144 -1.96 12.97 8.95
CA LYS A 144 -1.16 13.35 10.11
C LYS A 144 0.21 12.69 10.06
N LEU A 145 0.95 12.94 8.98
CA LEU A 145 2.27 12.35 8.78
C LEU A 145 3.33 13.19 9.51
N ASP A 146 3.98 12.58 10.49
CA ASP A 146 5.16 13.14 11.16
C ASP A 146 6.45 12.98 10.33
N ILE A 147 6.39 12.26 9.19
CA ILE A 147 7.55 11.89 8.38
C ILE A 147 7.35 12.35 6.93
N ASN A 148 8.38 12.96 6.37
CA ASN A 148 8.42 13.40 4.98
C ASN A 148 8.48 12.18 4.04
N GLU A 149 7.33 11.77 3.47
CA GLU A 149 7.20 10.60 2.57
C GLU A 149 8.21 10.65 1.42
N ASP A 150 8.49 11.85 0.89
CA ASP A 150 9.44 12.02 -0.21
C ASP A 150 10.88 11.70 0.20
N GLU A 151 11.29 12.06 1.41
CA GLU A 151 12.63 11.70 1.91
C GLU A 151 12.78 10.19 2.11
N MET A 152 11.75 9.53 2.65
CA MET A 152 11.77 8.08 2.81
C MET A 152 11.80 7.36 1.46
N TYR A 153 10.97 7.80 0.50
CA TYR A 153 10.98 7.25 -0.85
C TYR A 153 12.36 7.41 -1.51
N GLN A 154 12.96 8.61 -1.44
CA GLN A 154 14.29 8.86 -2.00
C GLN A 154 15.36 7.98 -1.34
N LYS A 155 15.26 7.77 -0.04
CA LYS A 155 16.16 6.90 0.72
C LYS A 155 16.02 5.44 0.29
N ASP A 156 14.78 4.93 0.15
CA ASP A 156 14.50 3.56 -0.28
C ASP A 156 14.97 3.31 -1.72
N VAL A 157 14.68 4.23 -2.64
CA VAL A 157 15.15 4.17 -4.03
C VAL A 157 16.68 4.18 -4.11
N LYS A 158 17.34 5.03 -3.33
CA LYS A 158 18.80 5.11 -3.28
C LYS A 158 19.43 3.85 -2.66
N ASP A 159 18.82 3.29 -1.62
CA ASP A 159 19.29 2.04 -1.03
C ASP A 159 19.16 0.86 -2.01
N LYS A 160 18.03 0.74 -2.71
CA LYS A 160 17.86 -0.25 -3.78
C LYS A 160 18.91 -0.10 -4.87
N LEU A 161 19.14 1.13 -5.34
CA LEU A 161 20.13 1.40 -6.37
C LEU A 161 21.56 1.02 -5.92
N ASN A 162 21.93 1.36 -4.68
CA ASN A 162 23.22 0.98 -4.12
C ASN A 162 23.39 -0.54 -4.04
N ARG A 163 22.35 -1.27 -3.61
CA ARG A 163 22.37 -2.75 -3.57
C ARG A 163 22.51 -3.36 -4.96
N ILE A 164 21.82 -2.80 -5.96
CA ILE A 164 21.94 -3.22 -7.36
C ILE A 164 23.38 -3.04 -7.86
N ILE A 165 23.97 -1.87 -7.66
CA ILE A 165 25.34 -1.58 -8.09
C ILE A 165 26.34 -2.53 -7.42
N VAL A 166 26.25 -2.68 -6.08
CA VAL A 166 27.12 -3.61 -5.33
C VAL A 166 26.94 -5.03 -5.84
N GLY A 167 25.71 -5.48 -6.02
CA GLY A 167 25.43 -6.83 -6.50
C GLY A 167 26.02 -7.12 -7.88
N PHE A 168 25.80 -6.25 -8.86
CA PHE A 168 26.36 -6.45 -10.22
C PHE A 168 27.88 -6.35 -10.24
N VAL A 169 28.47 -5.40 -9.52
CA VAL A 169 29.94 -5.24 -9.48
C VAL A 169 30.58 -6.50 -8.88
N PHE A 170 30.08 -6.99 -7.74
CA PHE A 170 30.67 -8.16 -7.12
C PHE A 170 30.36 -9.46 -7.89
N SER A 171 29.18 -9.60 -8.52
CA SER A 171 28.91 -10.72 -9.41
C SER A 171 29.85 -10.74 -10.61
N ALA A 172 30.13 -9.59 -11.21
CA ALA A 172 31.07 -9.48 -12.32
C ALA A 172 32.51 -9.83 -11.89
N ILE A 173 32.93 -9.36 -10.70
CA ILE A 173 34.24 -9.71 -10.12
C ILE A 173 34.35 -11.23 -9.93
N LEU A 174 33.33 -11.86 -9.31
CA LEU A 174 33.32 -13.31 -9.08
C LEU A 174 33.32 -14.09 -10.40
N MET A 175 32.57 -13.63 -11.41
CA MET A 175 32.55 -14.25 -12.73
C MET A 175 33.92 -14.17 -13.42
N ILE A 176 34.57 -13.00 -13.39
CA ILE A 176 35.91 -12.83 -13.94
C ILE A 176 36.90 -13.72 -13.21
N LEU A 177 36.84 -13.76 -11.89
CA LEU A 177 37.73 -14.55 -11.05
C LEU A 177 37.62 -16.05 -11.40
N MET A 178 36.41 -16.55 -11.67
CA MET A 178 36.18 -17.93 -12.06
C MET A 178 36.85 -18.30 -13.40
N TYR A 179 36.90 -17.36 -14.36
CA TYR A 179 37.53 -17.60 -15.66
C TYR A 179 39.07 -17.45 -15.64
N VAL A 180 39.60 -16.57 -14.76
CA VAL A 180 41.05 -16.24 -14.74
C VAL A 180 41.89 -17.30 -14.03
N HIS A 181 41.30 -18.23 -13.26
CA HIS A 181 41.97 -19.28 -12.48
C HIS A 181 43.15 -18.75 -11.63
N TRP A 182 42.93 -17.56 -11.04
CA TRP A 182 43.95 -16.91 -10.21
C TRP A 182 43.99 -17.48 -8.81
N HIS A 183 45.12 -18.05 -8.43
CA HIS A 183 45.34 -18.68 -7.13
C HIS A 183 46.30 -17.87 -6.21
N PRO A 184 45.88 -16.70 -5.71
CA PRO A 184 46.73 -15.95 -4.80
C PRO A 184 46.89 -16.71 -3.47
N PHE A 185 48.10 -16.69 -2.96
CA PHE A 185 48.44 -17.30 -1.67
C PHE A 185 48.24 -18.84 -1.56
N GLY A 186 48.06 -19.55 -2.67
CA GLY A 186 47.81 -21.01 -2.66
C GLY A 186 46.43 -21.42 -2.14
N LEU A 187 45.52 -20.49 -1.95
CA LEU A 187 44.15 -20.77 -1.54
C LEU A 187 43.31 -21.34 -2.70
N SER A 188 42.40 -22.26 -2.37
CA SER A 188 41.46 -22.77 -3.37
C SER A 188 40.51 -21.64 -3.86
N MET A 189 40.13 -21.72 -5.12
CA MET A 189 39.22 -20.75 -5.76
C MET A 189 37.91 -20.60 -4.99
N GLY A 190 37.37 -21.70 -4.46
CA GLY A 190 36.14 -21.69 -3.66
C GLY A 190 36.27 -20.85 -2.38
N ILE A 191 37.41 -20.92 -1.68
CA ILE A 191 37.63 -20.12 -0.45
C ILE A 191 37.71 -18.63 -0.78
N ILE A 192 38.42 -18.28 -1.87
CA ILE A 192 38.53 -16.89 -2.31
C ILE A 192 37.13 -16.35 -2.68
N SER A 193 36.37 -17.09 -3.48
CA SER A 193 35.00 -16.72 -3.87
C SER A 193 34.07 -16.60 -2.67
N LEU A 194 34.19 -17.52 -1.69
CA LEU A 194 33.43 -17.45 -0.45
C LEU A 194 33.73 -16.14 0.31
N ILE A 195 35.00 -15.82 0.54
CA ILE A 195 35.40 -14.62 1.29
C ILE A 195 34.90 -13.35 0.61
N ILE A 196 35.04 -13.27 -0.71
CA ILE A 196 34.61 -12.10 -1.50
C ILE A 196 33.08 -11.99 -1.53
N SER A 197 32.34 -13.11 -1.52
CA SER A 197 30.88 -13.14 -1.65
C SER A 197 30.14 -12.82 -0.37
N ILE A 198 30.70 -13.07 0.84
CA ILE A 198 29.97 -12.95 2.11
C ILE A 198 29.35 -11.56 2.31
N ALA A 199 30.17 -10.51 2.21
CA ALA A 199 29.69 -9.15 2.47
C ALA A 199 28.63 -8.68 1.45
N PRO A 200 28.86 -8.79 0.13
CA PRO A 200 27.83 -8.40 -0.86
C PRO A 200 26.60 -9.31 -0.81
N PHE A 201 26.76 -10.62 -0.53
CA PHE A 201 25.62 -11.51 -0.38
C PHE A 201 24.70 -11.08 0.77
N ILE A 202 25.25 -10.81 1.95
CA ILE A 202 24.47 -10.34 3.09
C ILE A 202 23.82 -9.01 2.76
N TYR A 203 24.56 -8.05 2.20
CA TYR A 203 24.05 -6.72 1.90
C TYR A 203 22.89 -6.74 0.89
N VAL A 204 23.01 -7.51 -0.19
CA VAL A 204 22.04 -7.57 -1.28
C VAL A 204 20.86 -8.49 -0.95
N SER A 205 21.13 -9.68 -0.40
CA SER A 205 20.12 -10.74 -0.26
C SER A 205 19.32 -10.68 1.03
N LEU A 206 19.86 -10.07 2.11
CA LEU A 206 19.22 -10.08 3.44
C LEU A 206 17.77 -9.57 3.46
N PRO A 207 17.40 -8.49 2.78
CA PRO A 207 16.00 -8.03 2.75
C PRO A 207 15.06 -9.06 2.12
N ILE A 208 15.50 -9.71 1.03
CA ILE A 208 14.73 -10.72 0.30
C ILE A 208 14.59 -11.98 1.16
N LEU A 209 15.68 -12.42 1.78
CA LEU A 209 15.67 -13.60 2.67
C LEU A 209 14.78 -13.38 3.89
N LYS A 210 14.79 -12.19 4.49
CA LYS A 210 13.88 -11.84 5.59
C LYS A 210 12.42 -11.87 5.14
N ALA A 211 12.10 -11.26 3.99
CA ALA A 211 10.75 -11.27 3.44
C ALA A 211 10.27 -12.69 3.11
N GLY A 212 11.15 -13.51 2.51
CA GLY A 212 10.86 -14.92 2.22
C GLY A 212 10.66 -15.75 3.50
N TRP A 213 11.49 -15.56 4.52
CA TRP A 213 11.34 -16.22 5.81
C TRP A 213 10.02 -15.89 6.50
N ASN A 214 9.64 -14.61 6.52
CA ASN A 214 8.35 -14.16 7.03
C ASN A 214 7.19 -14.79 6.25
N GLY A 215 7.29 -14.86 4.92
CA GLY A 215 6.31 -15.54 4.08
C GLY A 215 6.15 -17.02 4.45
N LEU A 216 7.23 -17.73 4.67
CA LEU A 216 7.23 -19.15 5.07
C LEU A 216 6.59 -19.38 6.45
N ILE A 217 6.96 -18.59 7.47
CA ILE A 217 6.40 -18.69 8.82
C ILE A 217 4.89 -18.49 8.79
N HIS A 218 4.44 -17.49 8.05
CA HIS A 218 3.01 -17.17 7.94
C HIS A 218 2.25 -18.02 6.91
N LYS A 219 2.89 -19.08 6.35
CA LYS A 219 2.31 -20.00 5.35
C LYS A 219 1.78 -19.28 4.12
N ASN A 220 2.41 -18.18 3.76
CA ASN A 220 2.08 -17.39 2.60
C ASN A 220 3.18 -17.52 1.56
N LEU A 221 2.97 -18.41 0.60
CA LEU A 221 3.87 -18.63 -0.51
C LEU A 221 3.77 -17.44 -1.47
N ASN A 222 4.71 -16.51 -1.33
CA ASN A 222 4.84 -15.34 -2.18
C ASN A 222 6.11 -15.42 -3.04
N MET A 223 6.29 -14.43 -3.90
CA MET A 223 7.44 -14.33 -4.79
C MET A 223 8.76 -14.29 -4.00
N ASP A 224 8.79 -13.66 -2.82
CA ASP A 224 9.98 -13.58 -1.97
C ASP A 224 10.40 -14.94 -1.43
N VAL A 225 9.44 -15.82 -1.11
CA VAL A 225 9.70 -17.21 -0.70
C VAL A 225 10.41 -17.98 -1.82
N MET A 226 9.90 -17.84 -3.05
CA MET A 226 10.47 -18.55 -4.21
C MET A 226 11.91 -18.09 -4.51
N TYR A 227 12.16 -16.77 -4.52
CA TYR A 227 13.52 -16.23 -4.70
C TYR A 227 14.44 -16.58 -3.56
N SER A 228 13.96 -16.50 -2.31
CA SER A 228 14.75 -16.87 -1.13
C SER A 228 15.19 -18.31 -1.16
N MET A 229 14.34 -19.23 -1.63
CA MET A 229 14.71 -20.64 -1.81
C MET A 229 15.81 -20.81 -2.86
N GLY A 230 15.67 -20.16 -4.03
CA GLY A 230 16.68 -20.21 -5.09
C GLY A 230 18.03 -19.65 -4.64
N ILE A 231 18.03 -18.47 -4.01
CA ILE A 231 19.23 -17.81 -3.45
C ILE A 231 19.88 -18.69 -2.38
N PHE A 232 19.09 -19.25 -1.46
CA PHE A 232 19.56 -20.11 -0.39
C PHE A 232 20.19 -21.39 -0.93
N VAL A 233 19.52 -22.07 -1.87
CA VAL A 233 20.06 -23.29 -2.49
C VAL A 233 21.36 -22.99 -3.22
N ALA A 234 21.43 -21.91 -4.00
CA ALA A 234 22.63 -21.55 -4.74
C ALA A 234 23.82 -21.25 -3.80
N TYR A 235 23.59 -20.49 -2.72
CA TYR A 235 24.64 -20.12 -1.79
C TYR A 235 25.11 -21.30 -0.93
N VAL A 236 24.20 -22.10 -0.39
CA VAL A 236 24.53 -23.27 0.41
C VAL A 236 25.24 -24.34 -0.41
N SER A 237 24.79 -24.64 -1.64
CA SER A 237 25.48 -25.57 -2.52
C SER A 237 26.92 -25.11 -2.84
N SER A 238 27.14 -23.79 -2.99
CA SER A 238 28.46 -23.22 -3.19
C SER A 238 29.38 -23.41 -1.99
N ILE A 239 28.86 -23.25 -0.79
CA ILE A 239 29.63 -23.51 0.46
C ILE A 239 30.00 -25.00 0.53
N LEU A 240 29.03 -25.89 0.32
CA LEU A 240 29.26 -27.34 0.38
C LEU A 240 30.27 -27.79 -0.67
N GLY A 241 30.21 -27.22 -1.91
CA GLY A 241 31.16 -27.47 -2.99
C GLY A 241 32.57 -26.94 -2.66
N THR A 242 32.67 -25.79 -1.99
CA THR A 242 33.96 -25.21 -1.58
C THR A 242 34.72 -26.12 -0.60
N PHE A 243 34.02 -26.73 0.35
CA PHE A 243 34.62 -27.60 1.35
C PHE A 243 34.62 -29.09 0.96
N ASN A 244 34.17 -29.46 -0.25
CA ASN A 244 33.98 -30.84 -0.70
C ASN A 244 33.17 -31.72 0.25
N ILE A 245 32.11 -31.12 0.86
CA ILE A 245 31.19 -31.81 1.73
C ILE A 245 30.00 -32.25 0.87
N VAL A 246 29.93 -33.53 0.48
CA VAL A 246 28.86 -34.11 -0.38
C VAL A 246 28.86 -33.58 -1.83
N LEU A 247 29.21 -32.33 -2.06
CA LEU A 247 29.30 -31.67 -3.37
C LEU A 247 30.77 -31.39 -3.69
N ASP A 248 31.13 -31.47 -4.98
CA ASP A 248 32.48 -31.17 -5.47
C ASP A 248 32.62 -29.69 -5.91
N HIS A 249 33.79 -29.31 -6.37
CA HIS A 249 34.11 -27.93 -6.78
C HIS A 249 33.30 -27.42 -7.97
N THR A 250 32.52 -28.24 -8.66
CA THR A 250 31.65 -27.84 -9.76
C THR A 250 30.38 -27.13 -9.29
N PHE A 251 30.09 -27.22 -7.97
CA PHE A 251 28.89 -26.62 -7.35
C PHE A 251 29.10 -25.18 -6.81
N MET A 252 29.99 -24.41 -7.42
CA MET A 252 30.25 -23.03 -7.01
C MET A 252 29.37 -22.06 -7.81
N PHE A 253 28.31 -21.55 -7.19
CA PHE A 253 27.32 -20.60 -7.75
C PHE A 253 27.30 -19.27 -7.00
N TYR A 254 28.44 -18.83 -6.43
CA TYR A 254 28.50 -17.59 -5.63
C TYR A 254 28.07 -16.36 -6.41
N GLU A 255 28.50 -16.26 -7.69
CA GLU A 255 28.11 -15.19 -8.59
C GLU A 255 26.61 -15.20 -8.85
N THR A 256 26.00 -16.37 -9.07
CA THR A 256 24.57 -16.56 -9.29
C THR A 256 23.77 -16.17 -8.06
N ALA A 257 24.24 -16.54 -6.87
CA ALA A 257 23.57 -16.24 -5.61
C ALA A 257 23.51 -14.73 -5.27
N ILE A 258 24.43 -13.92 -5.84
CA ILE A 258 24.43 -12.46 -5.70
C ILE A 258 23.72 -11.80 -6.90
N MET A 259 23.91 -12.33 -8.10
CA MET A 259 23.33 -11.78 -9.32
C MET A 259 21.80 -11.88 -9.34
N LEU A 260 21.26 -13.00 -8.84
CA LEU A 260 19.83 -13.27 -8.81
C LEU A 260 19.05 -12.22 -8.00
N PRO A 261 19.38 -11.95 -6.73
CA PRO A 261 18.71 -10.89 -5.97
C PRO A 261 18.95 -9.49 -6.56
N SER A 262 20.06 -9.27 -7.25
CA SER A 262 20.33 -8.00 -7.92
C SER A 262 19.37 -7.75 -9.08
N PHE A 263 19.09 -8.73 -9.92
CA PHE A 263 18.07 -8.63 -10.97
C PHE A 263 16.68 -8.41 -10.40
N LEU A 264 16.31 -9.11 -9.31
CA LEU A 264 15.04 -8.86 -8.64
C LEU A 264 14.92 -7.42 -8.15
N LEU A 265 16.00 -6.87 -7.57
CA LEU A 265 16.01 -5.48 -7.11
C LEU A 265 15.91 -4.48 -8.26
N VAL A 266 16.47 -4.78 -9.47
CA VAL A 266 16.24 -3.95 -10.66
C VAL A 266 14.76 -3.90 -11.02
N GLY A 267 14.09 -5.05 -11.06
CA GLY A 267 12.64 -5.12 -11.29
C GLY A 267 11.85 -4.26 -10.30
N ARG A 268 12.13 -4.40 -9.00
CA ARG A 268 11.51 -3.60 -7.93
C ARG A 268 11.82 -2.10 -8.02
N TYR A 269 13.03 -1.75 -8.42
CA TYR A 269 13.42 -0.35 -8.63
C TYR A 269 12.62 0.28 -9.78
N LEU A 270 12.52 -0.41 -10.92
CA LEU A 270 11.75 0.07 -12.08
C LEU A 270 10.26 0.18 -11.75
N GLU A 271 9.70 -0.80 -11.05
CA GLU A 271 8.32 -0.77 -10.57
C GLU A 271 8.06 0.42 -9.63
N ALA A 272 8.92 0.64 -8.63
CA ALA A 272 8.78 1.78 -7.71
C ALA A 272 8.83 3.12 -8.46
N ARG A 273 9.71 3.24 -9.46
CA ARG A 273 9.82 4.46 -10.28
C ARG A 273 8.60 4.69 -11.16
N ALA A 274 8.05 3.64 -11.77
CA ALA A 274 6.84 3.73 -12.59
C ALA A 274 5.62 4.17 -11.76
N LYS A 275 5.46 3.59 -10.55
CA LYS A 275 4.36 3.94 -9.64
C LYS A 275 4.42 5.39 -9.16
N LYS A 276 5.59 5.94 -8.88
CA LYS A 276 5.73 7.34 -8.46
C LYS A 276 5.16 8.32 -9.47
N SER A 277 5.43 8.12 -10.76
CA SER A 277 4.94 9.00 -11.83
C SER A 277 3.40 9.13 -11.84
N THR A 278 2.67 8.10 -11.43
CA THR A 278 1.20 8.11 -11.38
C THR A 278 0.68 8.83 -10.14
N SER A 279 1.38 8.77 -9.01
CA SER A 279 0.98 9.43 -7.76
C SER A 279 1.28 10.93 -7.72
N ASP A 280 2.26 11.40 -8.50
CA ASP A 280 2.69 12.81 -8.49
C ASP A 280 1.55 13.75 -8.96
N SER A 281 0.70 13.34 -9.91
CA SER A 281 -0.44 14.15 -10.39
C SER A 281 -1.48 14.42 -9.30
N ILE A 282 -1.67 13.51 -8.35
CA ILE A 282 -2.61 13.71 -7.23
C ILE A 282 -1.99 14.59 -6.15
N ARG A 283 -0.68 14.41 -5.89
CA ARG A 283 0.04 15.29 -4.97
C ARG A 283 0.02 16.74 -5.42
N GLU A 284 0.03 16.97 -6.73
CA GLU A 284 -0.10 18.31 -7.31
C GLU A 284 -1.47 18.92 -6.98
N LEU A 285 -2.56 18.13 -7.02
CA LEU A 285 -3.88 18.57 -6.58
C LEU A 285 -3.95 18.84 -5.07
N ILE A 286 -3.34 17.99 -4.24
CA ILE A 286 -3.27 18.20 -2.78
C ILE A 286 -2.45 19.46 -2.46
N GLY A 287 -1.37 19.71 -3.20
CA GLY A 287 -0.54 20.92 -3.10
C GLY A 287 -1.25 22.23 -3.42
N LEU A 288 -2.48 22.17 -3.98
CA LEU A 288 -3.30 23.36 -4.20
C LEU A 288 -3.94 23.90 -2.92
N GLN A 289 -4.14 23.08 -1.90
CA GLN A 289 -4.69 23.56 -0.63
C GLN A 289 -3.64 24.39 0.14
N PRO A 290 -3.93 25.64 0.46
CA PRO A 290 -3.06 26.43 1.35
C PRO A 290 -3.13 25.85 2.76
N THR A 291 -2.08 26.04 3.54
CA THR A 291 -2.00 25.58 4.94
C THR A 291 -2.55 26.59 5.93
N ASN A 292 -2.47 27.87 5.59
CA ASN A 292 -2.89 28.98 6.43
C ASN A 292 -3.86 29.91 5.67
N ALA A 293 -4.65 30.66 6.42
CA ALA A 293 -5.54 31.69 5.90
C ALA A 293 -5.51 32.93 6.78
N THR A 294 -5.77 34.09 6.19
CA THR A 294 -5.87 35.35 6.91
C THR A 294 -7.34 35.60 7.27
N LYS A 295 -7.71 35.34 8.54
CA LYS A 295 -9.03 35.67 9.07
C LYS A 295 -9.08 37.15 9.41
N ILE A 296 -10.20 37.80 9.05
CA ILE A 296 -10.46 39.20 9.38
C ILE A 296 -11.71 39.35 10.23
N THR A 297 -11.71 40.37 11.08
CA THR A 297 -12.91 40.81 11.82
C THR A 297 -13.30 42.18 11.29
N LEU A 298 -14.55 42.31 10.87
CA LEU A 298 -15.13 43.56 10.36
C LEU A 298 -15.99 44.20 11.45
N GLU A 299 -15.80 45.52 11.67
CA GLU A 299 -16.72 46.38 12.44
C GLU A 299 -17.09 47.56 11.56
N ASN A 300 -18.38 47.76 11.38
CA ASN A 300 -18.96 48.82 10.48
C ASN A 300 -18.42 48.79 9.04
N GLY A 301 -17.98 47.61 8.55
CA GLY A 301 -17.43 47.45 7.20
C GLY A 301 -15.93 47.73 7.07
N GLU A 302 -15.26 48.11 8.15
CA GLU A 302 -13.79 48.30 8.21
C GLU A 302 -13.10 47.09 8.88
N ILE A 303 -11.88 46.76 8.41
CA ILE A 303 -11.09 45.67 8.97
C ILE A 303 -10.47 46.16 10.28
N VAL A 304 -10.91 45.60 11.40
CA VAL A 304 -10.40 45.95 12.75
C VAL A 304 -9.25 45.00 13.17
N LYS A 305 -9.28 43.76 12.73
CA LYS A 305 -8.27 42.76 13.08
C LYS A 305 -7.99 41.84 11.91
N GLU A 306 -6.70 41.58 11.66
CA GLU A 306 -6.21 40.54 10.76
C GLU A 306 -5.40 39.52 11.59
N GLU A 307 -5.64 38.22 11.36
CA GLU A 307 -4.95 37.14 12.05
C GLU A 307 -4.69 35.99 11.06
N VAL A 308 -3.42 35.58 10.95
CA VAL A 308 -3.06 34.39 10.16
C VAL A 308 -3.26 33.16 11.01
N ILE A 309 -4.20 32.30 10.60
CA ILE A 309 -4.55 31.08 11.32
C ILE A 309 -4.42 29.86 10.39
N PRO A 310 -4.12 28.67 10.96
CA PRO A 310 -4.22 27.43 10.21
C PRO A 310 -5.65 27.23 9.68
N ILE A 311 -5.80 26.75 8.43
CA ILE A 311 -7.12 26.51 7.82
C ILE A 311 -8.01 25.61 8.67
N ALA A 312 -7.43 24.65 9.39
CA ALA A 312 -8.16 23.75 10.29
C ALA A 312 -8.89 24.47 11.44
N LYS A 313 -8.58 25.75 11.71
CA LYS A 313 -9.24 26.56 12.74
C LYS A 313 -10.31 27.49 12.21
N ILE A 314 -10.50 27.57 10.88
CA ILE A 314 -11.57 28.37 10.28
C ILE A 314 -12.91 27.72 10.59
N GLN A 315 -13.91 28.53 10.87
CA GLN A 315 -15.30 28.12 11.09
C GLN A 315 -16.20 28.66 9.98
N ILE A 316 -17.34 28.00 9.76
CA ILE A 316 -18.36 28.49 8.82
C ILE A 316 -18.85 29.87 9.29
N GLY A 317 -18.92 30.84 8.39
CA GLY A 317 -19.26 32.23 8.67
C GLY A 317 -18.05 33.12 8.98
N ASP A 318 -16.84 32.57 9.10
CA ASP A 318 -15.63 33.39 9.22
C ASP A 318 -15.31 34.11 7.92
N ILE A 319 -14.87 35.38 8.01
CA ILE A 319 -14.45 36.16 6.85
C ILE A 319 -12.94 36.03 6.66
N VAL A 320 -12.55 35.65 5.46
CA VAL A 320 -11.15 35.43 5.07
C VAL A 320 -10.72 36.44 4.02
N LEU A 321 -9.57 37.05 4.24
CA LEU A 321 -8.94 37.99 3.31
C LEU A 321 -8.01 37.24 2.36
N VAL A 322 -8.21 37.42 1.04
CA VAL A 322 -7.38 36.80 0.00
C VAL A 322 -6.77 37.91 -0.85
N ARG A 323 -5.43 38.00 -0.82
CA ARG A 323 -4.67 39.01 -1.56
C ARG A 323 -4.36 38.53 -2.99
N PRO A 324 -3.98 39.44 -3.89
CA PRO A 324 -3.50 39.05 -5.23
C PRO A 324 -2.35 38.04 -5.15
N GLY A 325 -2.44 36.97 -5.94
CA GLY A 325 -1.48 35.86 -5.96
C GLY A 325 -1.73 34.78 -4.91
N ASP A 326 -2.60 35.02 -3.94
CA ASP A 326 -2.92 34.02 -2.90
C ASP A 326 -3.92 32.98 -3.41
N LYS A 327 -3.80 31.78 -2.89
CA LYS A 327 -4.81 30.71 -3.07
C LYS A 327 -5.98 30.94 -2.13
N ILE A 328 -7.19 30.75 -2.64
CA ILE A 328 -8.42 30.81 -1.85
C ILE A 328 -8.46 29.60 -0.89
N PRO A 329 -8.60 29.84 0.43
CA PRO A 329 -8.44 28.76 1.42
C PRO A 329 -9.70 27.92 1.68
N VAL A 330 -10.89 28.44 1.39
CA VAL A 330 -12.18 27.82 1.69
C VAL A 330 -13.17 28.04 0.54
N ASP A 331 -14.22 27.22 0.47
CA ASP A 331 -15.32 27.56 -0.41
C ASP A 331 -16.22 28.60 0.28
N GLY A 332 -16.58 29.63 -0.44
CA GLY A 332 -17.33 30.73 0.15
C GLY A 332 -17.97 31.67 -0.84
N ILE A 333 -18.53 32.77 -0.30
CA ILE A 333 -19.16 33.84 -1.05
C ILE A 333 -18.36 35.13 -0.83
N VAL A 334 -18.12 35.87 -1.90
CA VAL A 334 -17.45 37.15 -1.83
C VAL A 334 -18.38 38.17 -1.17
N VAL A 335 -17.97 38.71 0.00
CA VAL A 335 -18.69 39.74 0.73
C VAL A 335 -18.08 41.13 0.55
N GLY A 336 -16.87 41.23 -0.02
CA GLY A 336 -16.21 42.49 -0.32
C GLY A 336 -15.09 42.34 -1.35
N GLY A 337 -14.87 43.41 -2.12
CA GLY A 337 -13.86 43.43 -3.17
C GLY A 337 -14.34 42.94 -4.53
N GLN A 338 -13.45 43.01 -5.51
CA GLN A 338 -13.62 42.48 -6.85
C GLN A 338 -12.27 42.03 -7.40
N SER A 339 -12.21 40.88 -8.05
CA SER A 339 -10.97 40.38 -8.67
C SER A 339 -11.26 39.39 -9.79
N TYR A 340 -10.22 39.07 -10.54
CA TYR A 340 -10.20 37.89 -11.41
C TYR A 340 -9.67 36.70 -10.63
N VAL A 341 -10.33 35.56 -10.77
CA VAL A 341 -9.93 34.30 -10.10
C VAL A 341 -9.70 33.22 -11.16
N ASP A 342 -8.53 32.61 -11.12
CA ASP A 342 -8.21 31.46 -11.95
C ASP A 342 -8.79 30.19 -11.31
N GLU A 343 -9.80 29.63 -11.99
CA GLU A 343 -10.50 28.40 -11.60
C GLU A 343 -10.12 27.23 -12.51
N SER A 344 -9.10 27.37 -13.36
CA SER A 344 -8.73 26.34 -14.36
C SER A 344 -8.46 24.97 -13.77
N MET A 345 -7.96 24.92 -12.54
CA MET A 345 -7.68 23.67 -11.82
C MET A 345 -8.96 22.91 -11.42
N ILE A 346 -10.11 23.57 -11.35
CA ILE A 346 -11.38 22.95 -10.96
C ILE A 346 -12.26 22.69 -12.19
N ASN A 347 -12.40 23.69 -13.07
CA ASN A 347 -13.35 23.65 -14.21
C ASN A 347 -12.68 23.42 -15.57
N GLY A 348 -11.33 23.48 -15.64
CA GLY A 348 -10.55 23.33 -16.88
C GLY A 348 -10.58 24.54 -17.81
N GLU A 349 -11.25 25.64 -17.46
CA GLU A 349 -11.32 26.83 -18.28
C GLU A 349 -10.10 27.73 -18.08
N PRO A 350 -9.26 28.01 -19.08
CA PRO A 350 -8.01 28.75 -18.93
C PRO A 350 -8.20 30.25 -18.68
N LEU A 351 -9.40 30.79 -18.90
CA LEU A 351 -9.67 32.21 -18.72
C LEU A 351 -10.16 32.48 -17.29
N PRO A 352 -9.50 33.40 -16.55
CA PRO A 352 -9.94 33.81 -15.22
C PRO A 352 -11.33 34.41 -15.23
N LYS A 353 -12.12 34.07 -14.21
CA LYS A 353 -13.50 34.60 -14.05
C LYS A 353 -13.52 35.79 -13.11
N THR A 354 -14.30 36.81 -13.50
CA THR A 354 -14.53 37.96 -12.62
C THR A 354 -15.41 37.55 -11.44
N LYS A 355 -14.91 37.80 -10.24
CA LYS A 355 -15.63 37.62 -8.96
C LYS A 355 -15.90 38.97 -8.35
N LYS A 356 -17.13 39.18 -7.94
CA LYS A 356 -17.64 40.39 -7.26
C LYS A 356 -18.52 39.97 -6.09
N ILE A 357 -19.03 40.92 -5.34
CA ILE A 357 -19.96 40.66 -4.23
C ILE A 357 -21.05 39.68 -4.66
N ASP A 358 -21.39 38.71 -3.81
CA ASP A 358 -22.31 37.58 -4.02
C ASP A 358 -21.83 36.51 -5.01
N SER A 359 -20.58 36.57 -5.49
CA SER A 359 -20.01 35.50 -6.33
C SER A 359 -19.48 34.35 -5.48
N GLU A 360 -19.76 33.11 -5.89
CA GLU A 360 -19.15 31.91 -5.28
C GLU A 360 -17.69 31.79 -5.69
N VAL A 361 -16.85 31.34 -4.74
CA VAL A 361 -15.43 31.04 -4.93
C VAL A 361 -15.10 29.70 -4.30
N PHE A 362 -14.05 29.02 -4.83
CA PHE A 362 -13.70 27.68 -4.46
C PHE A 362 -12.29 27.60 -3.91
N ALA A 363 -12.08 26.74 -2.90
CA ALA A 363 -10.78 26.47 -2.30
C ALA A 363 -9.78 25.96 -3.35
N GLY A 364 -8.52 26.42 -3.27
CA GLY A 364 -7.44 26.02 -4.18
C GLY A 364 -7.35 26.85 -5.46
N THR A 365 -8.34 27.69 -5.80
CA THR A 365 -8.27 28.63 -6.92
C THR A 365 -7.38 29.82 -6.59
N ILE A 366 -6.84 30.51 -7.60
CA ILE A 366 -5.85 31.57 -7.43
C ILE A 366 -6.48 32.94 -7.70
N ASN A 367 -6.41 33.81 -6.72
CA ASN A 367 -6.81 35.20 -6.84
C ASN A 367 -5.74 36.02 -7.60
N GLN A 368 -6.10 36.82 -8.61
CA GLN A 368 -5.12 37.49 -9.48
C GLN A 368 -4.89 38.96 -9.13
N ASP A 369 -5.90 39.83 -9.22
CA ASP A 369 -5.63 41.28 -9.26
C ASP A 369 -6.08 42.06 -8.01
N GLY A 370 -7.26 41.76 -7.50
CA GLY A 370 -7.88 42.50 -6.40
C GLY A 370 -7.80 41.79 -5.06
N VAL A 371 -8.15 42.48 -3.99
CA VAL A 371 -8.33 41.88 -2.68
C VAL A 371 -9.75 41.41 -2.52
N LEU A 372 -9.96 40.18 -2.13
CA LEU A 372 -11.27 39.58 -1.88
C LEU A 372 -11.47 39.35 -0.38
N GLN A 373 -12.67 39.65 0.09
CA GLN A 373 -13.17 39.27 1.40
C GLN A 373 -14.21 38.18 1.17
N ILE A 374 -13.96 36.98 1.74
CA ILE A 374 -14.75 35.78 1.46
C ILE A 374 -15.33 35.27 2.77
N GLU A 375 -16.66 35.15 2.84
CA GLU A 375 -17.34 34.46 3.92
C GLU A 375 -17.31 32.95 3.67
N SER A 376 -16.80 32.19 4.63
CA SER A 376 -16.67 30.74 4.52
C SER A 376 -18.02 30.03 4.61
N VAL A 377 -18.35 29.23 3.58
CA VAL A 377 -19.59 28.44 3.51
C VAL A 377 -19.30 26.96 3.70
N LYS A 378 -18.18 26.45 3.11
CA LYS A 378 -17.72 25.07 3.28
C LYS A 378 -16.24 25.08 3.62
N ILE A 379 -15.87 24.22 4.57
CA ILE A 379 -14.52 24.15 5.12
C ILE A 379 -14.00 22.69 5.14
N GLY A 380 -12.70 22.53 5.15
CA GLY A 380 -12.04 21.22 5.32
C GLY A 380 -12.48 20.19 4.27
N GLN A 381 -13.04 19.08 4.71
CA GLN A 381 -13.43 17.97 3.84
C GLN A 381 -14.68 18.22 3.00
N GLU A 382 -15.44 19.25 3.29
CA GLU A 382 -16.68 19.58 2.56
C GLU A 382 -16.44 20.47 1.33
N THR A 383 -15.22 21.00 1.15
CA THR A 383 -14.87 21.82 -0.02
C THR A 383 -14.93 21.03 -1.32
N VAL A 384 -15.19 21.73 -2.43
CA VAL A 384 -15.23 21.12 -3.77
C VAL A 384 -13.90 20.43 -4.10
N LEU A 385 -12.78 21.08 -3.81
CA LEU A 385 -11.44 20.52 -4.03
C LEU A 385 -11.21 19.23 -3.22
N SER A 386 -11.58 19.23 -1.94
CA SER A 386 -11.46 18.03 -1.08
C SER A 386 -12.33 16.88 -1.59
N ASN A 387 -13.53 17.17 -2.10
CA ASN A 387 -14.40 16.17 -2.71
C ASN A 387 -13.82 15.62 -4.01
N ILE A 388 -13.19 16.44 -4.84
CA ILE A 388 -12.49 15.99 -6.08
C ILE A 388 -11.32 15.07 -5.69
N ILE A 389 -10.47 15.47 -4.76
CA ILE A 389 -9.34 14.66 -4.26
C ILE A 389 -9.87 13.30 -3.79
N ARG A 390 -10.89 13.28 -2.93
CA ARG A 390 -11.48 12.04 -2.41
C ARG A 390 -12.06 11.15 -3.51
N LEU A 391 -12.69 11.71 -4.54
CA LEU A 391 -13.22 10.95 -5.68
C LEU A 391 -12.09 10.33 -6.50
N VAL A 392 -10.99 11.05 -6.72
CA VAL A 392 -9.81 10.57 -7.43
C VAL A 392 -9.12 9.46 -6.62
N GLU A 393 -8.93 9.65 -5.31
CA GLU A 393 -8.40 8.63 -4.41
C GLU A 393 -9.28 7.37 -4.41
N LYS A 394 -10.61 7.54 -4.33
CA LYS A 394 -11.56 6.42 -4.38
C LYS A 394 -11.53 5.71 -5.73
N ALA A 395 -11.37 6.43 -6.83
CA ALA A 395 -11.25 5.84 -8.17
C ALA A 395 -9.96 5.04 -8.30
N GLN A 396 -8.84 5.53 -7.76
CA GLN A 396 -7.56 4.81 -7.74
C GLN A 396 -7.57 3.59 -6.84
N SER A 397 -8.21 3.68 -5.66
CA SER A 397 -8.32 2.55 -4.73
C SER A 397 -9.35 1.50 -5.19
N SER A 398 -10.15 1.80 -6.21
CA SER A 398 -11.09 0.84 -6.79
C SER A 398 -10.33 -0.21 -7.62
N ARG A 399 -10.26 -1.44 -7.10
CA ARG A 399 -9.61 -2.55 -7.81
C ARG A 399 -10.42 -2.99 -9.01
N PRO A 400 -9.89 -2.91 -10.24
CA PRO A 400 -10.53 -3.48 -11.41
C PRO A 400 -10.76 -4.99 -11.22
N PRO A 401 -11.83 -5.58 -11.77
CA PRO A 401 -12.06 -7.02 -11.69
C PRO A 401 -10.88 -7.86 -12.21
N VAL A 402 -10.14 -7.35 -13.18
CA VAL A 402 -8.92 -7.97 -13.74
C VAL A 402 -7.84 -8.15 -12.66
N GLN A 403 -7.66 -7.19 -11.77
CA GLN A 403 -6.67 -7.29 -10.68
C GLN A 403 -7.00 -8.42 -9.70
N LYS A 404 -8.28 -8.65 -9.40
CA LYS A 404 -8.70 -9.79 -8.56
C LYS A 404 -8.36 -11.12 -9.21
N ILE A 405 -8.56 -11.24 -10.54
CA ILE A 405 -8.22 -12.43 -11.32
C ILE A 405 -6.70 -12.65 -11.30
N ALA A 406 -5.91 -11.61 -11.57
CA ALA A 406 -4.46 -11.66 -11.55
C ALA A 406 -3.93 -12.10 -10.17
N ASN A 407 -4.43 -11.53 -9.08
CA ASN A 407 -4.04 -11.90 -7.72
C ASN A 407 -4.38 -13.36 -7.40
N THR A 408 -5.55 -13.83 -7.85
CA THR A 408 -5.96 -15.23 -7.68
C THR A 408 -5.04 -16.15 -8.49
N ALA A 409 -4.71 -15.79 -9.73
CA ALA A 409 -3.80 -16.56 -10.57
C ALA A 409 -2.40 -16.67 -9.91
N VAL A 410 -1.83 -15.57 -9.40
CA VAL A 410 -0.53 -15.58 -8.70
C VAL A 410 -0.54 -16.47 -7.46
N SER A 411 -1.63 -16.49 -6.69
CA SER A 411 -1.75 -17.31 -5.48
C SER A 411 -1.69 -18.82 -5.75
N TYR A 412 -2.13 -19.27 -6.92
CA TYR A 412 -1.99 -20.67 -7.37
C TYR A 412 -0.68 -20.93 -8.11
N PHE A 413 -0.19 -19.93 -8.84
CA PHE A 413 1.00 -20.06 -9.69
C PHE A 413 2.25 -20.43 -8.88
N ILE A 414 2.49 -19.76 -7.77
CA ILE A 414 3.70 -19.98 -6.95
C ILE A 414 3.76 -21.40 -6.38
N PRO A 415 2.72 -21.95 -5.71
CA PRO A 415 2.72 -23.35 -5.27
C PRO A 415 2.90 -24.36 -6.41
N VAL A 416 2.30 -24.09 -7.58
CA VAL A 416 2.44 -24.96 -8.75
C VAL A 416 3.87 -24.98 -9.26
N ILE A 417 4.51 -23.83 -9.41
CA ILE A 417 5.91 -23.72 -9.85
C ILE A 417 6.87 -24.40 -8.87
N LEU A 418 6.67 -24.19 -7.57
CA LEU A 418 7.48 -24.88 -6.54
C LEU A 418 7.35 -26.41 -6.67
N THR A 419 6.12 -26.89 -6.87
CA THR A 419 5.87 -28.32 -7.07
C THR A 419 6.55 -28.83 -8.33
N ILE A 420 6.42 -28.12 -9.46
CA ILE A 420 7.07 -28.46 -10.73
C ILE A 420 8.58 -28.51 -10.56
N ALA A 421 9.19 -27.51 -9.92
CA ALA A 421 10.64 -27.45 -9.70
C ALA A 421 11.14 -28.68 -8.92
N ILE A 422 10.45 -29.05 -7.85
CA ILE A 422 10.78 -30.25 -7.03
C ILE A 422 10.58 -31.54 -7.84
N VAL A 423 9.48 -31.68 -8.57
CA VAL A 423 9.19 -32.84 -9.40
C VAL A 423 10.24 -33.00 -10.49
N VAL A 424 10.59 -31.94 -11.20
CA VAL A 424 11.62 -31.97 -12.26
C VAL A 424 12.98 -32.33 -11.67
N PHE A 425 13.35 -31.79 -10.51
CA PHE A 425 14.56 -32.18 -9.79
C PHE A 425 14.55 -33.69 -9.50
N CYS A 426 13.46 -34.24 -8.94
CA CYS A 426 13.32 -35.66 -8.64
C CYS A 426 13.39 -36.54 -9.90
N ILE A 427 12.76 -36.13 -11.00
CA ILE A 427 12.79 -36.85 -12.27
C ILE A 427 14.25 -36.94 -12.78
N TRP A 428 14.95 -35.81 -12.88
CA TRP A 428 16.31 -35.79 -13.39
C TRP A 428 17.28 -36.58 -12.51
N TYR A 429 17.16 -36.43 -11.19
CA TYR A 429 18.09 -37.09 -10.26
C TYR A 429 17.80 -38.59 -10.07
N PHE A 430 16.54 -38.97 -9.80
CA PHE A 430 16.19 -40.33 -9.42
C PHE A 430 15.76 -41.21 -10.61
N ILE A 431 15.12 -40.64 -11.65
CA ILE A 431 14.59 -41.43 -12.76
C ILE A 431 15.55 -41.48 -13.94
N VAL A 432 16.07 -40.30 -14.34
CA VAL A 432 17.01 -40.20 -15.48
C VAL A 432 18.44 -40.54 -15.05
N GLY A 433 18.76 -40.45 -13.76
CA GLY A 433 20.12 -40.71 -13.23
C GLY A 433 21.13 -39.63 -13.62
N SER A 434 20.66 -38.39 -13.86
CA SER A 434 21.52 -37.26 -14.16
C SER A 434 22.38 -36.87 -12.95
N THR A 435 23.46 -36.11 -13.21
CA THR A 435 24.30 -35.59 -12.11
C THR A 435 23.50 -34.67 -11.20
N LEU A 436 23.81 -34.68 -9.91
CA LEU A 436 23.17 -33.78 -8.92
C LEU A 436 23.33 -32.32 -9.34
N LEU A 437 24.46 -31.95 -9.95
CA LEU A 437 24.72 -30.62 -10.50
C LEU A 437 23.63 -30.23 -11.52
N PHE A 438 23.36 -31.08 -12.49
CA PHE A 438 22.33 -30.83 -13.51
C PHE A 438 20.92 -30.69 -12.91
N ALA A 439 20.58 -31.57 -11.96
CA ALA A 439 19.28 -31.53 -11.30
C ALA A 439 19.11 -30.24 -10.45
N LEU A 440 20.15 -29.81 -9.71
CA LEU A 440 20.13 -28.56 -8.93
C LEU A 440 20.08 -27.31 -9.83
N THR A 441 20.90 -27.26 -10.88
CA THR A 441 20.87 -26.12 -11.81
C THR A 441 19.52 -25.99 -12.49
N THR A 442 18.89 -27.11 -12.85
CA THR A 442 17.52 -27.12 -13.43
C THR A 442 16.50 -26.59 -12.42
N LEU A 443 16.55 -27.02 -11.16
CA LEU A 443 15.68 -26.54 -10.10
C LEU A 443 15.81 -25.02 -9.91
N ILE A 444 17.04 -24.52 -9.76
CA ILE A 444 17.34 -23.08 -9.63
C ILE A 444 16.81 -22.32 -10.86
N SER A 445 17.04 -22.82 -12.07
CA SER A 445 16.61 -22.18 -13.31
C SER A 445 15.07 -22.06 -13.39
N ILE A 446 14.32 -23.11 -13.00
CA ILE A 446 12.86 -23.06 -12.95
C ILE A 446 12.37 -21.98 -11.98
N LEU A 447 12.95 -21.93 -10.78
CA LEU A 447 12.57 -20.94 -9.77
C LEU A 447 12.85 -19.50 -10.22
N VAL A 448 13.94 -19.29 -10.96
CA VAL A 448 14.33 -17.96 -11.47
C VAL A 448 13.45 -17.51 -12.62
N VAL A 449 13.27 -18.38 -13.63
CA VAL A 449 12.57 -18.04 -14.89
C VAL A 449 11.07 -17.88 -14.65
N ALA A 450 10.49 -18.62 -13.72
CA ALA A 450 9.07 -18.58 -13.42
C ALA A 450 8.61 -17.35 -12.63
N CYS A 451 9.39 -16.26 -12.61
CA CYS A 451 8.94 -15.01 -11.96
C CYS A 451 7.76 -14.38 -12.70
N PRO A 452 6.61 -14.16 -12.05
CA PRO A 452 5.50 -13.41 -12.64
C PRO A 452 5.70 -11.90 -12.50
N CYS A 453 6.93 -11.38 -12.69
CA CYS A 453 7.27 -9.97 -12.44
C CYS A 453 6.45 -9.00 -13.33
N ALA A 454 6.14 -9.40 -14.57
CA ALA A 454 5.33 -8.60 -15.49
C ALA A 454 3.86 -8.47 -15.04
N LEU A 455 3.33 -9.47 -14.35
CA LEU A 455 1.93 -9.46 -13.90
C LEU A 455 1.66 -8.42 -12.80
N GLY A 456 2.69 -7.97 -12.09
CA GLY A 456 2.62 -6.90 -11.09
C GLY A 456 2.69 -5.48 -11.67
N LEU A 457 3.12 -5.34 -12.94
CA LEU A 457 3.21 -4.05 -13.63
C LEU A 457 1.92 -3.66 -14.36
N ASP A 458 1.12 -4.65 -14.77
CA ASP A 458 -0.14 -4.44 -15.51
C ASP A 458 -1.37 -4.29 -14.58
N THR A 459 -1.20 -4.33 -13.29
CA THR A 459 -2.25 -4.20 -12.27
C THR A 459 -2.02 -3.00 -11.36
#